data_c5cdd536cef8c0ffb91d4607e3456a66
#
_entry.id   c5cdd536cef8c0ffb91d4607e3456a66
#
_cell.length_a   1.000
_cell.length_b   1.000
_cell.length_c   1.000
_cell.angle_alpha   90.00
_cell.angle_beta   90.00
_cell.angle_gamma   90.00
#
_symmetry.space_group_name_H-M   'P 1'
#
loop_
_entity.id
_entity.type
_entity.pdbx_description
1 polymer ?
#
loop_
_entity_poly.entity_id
_entity_poly.type
_entity_poly.pdbx_seq_one_letter_code
_entity_poly.pdbx_strand_id
1 'polypeptide(L)'
;SSAASDVYKRQELTPRASKLLNVTAEQVEKQYMDLAIERKIILKQMEDQTQIYAASFYYMEANTATMLKRLNVSYDVSDAEIEQRIRGIEKKSGMTLDEHQVTAVKEAVRNGLLVITGGPGTGKTTTINTIIRYFELEGLEIFLAAPTGRAAKRMSETTGFEARTVHRMLELNGGAEGSGGFERDESNPLEADVIIVDEMSMVDISLMYSLLKAISVGTRLILVGDVNQLPSVGPGSVLRDIIQSHACNVVMLTKIFRQASTSDIIVNAHKINHGEEVILDNKSMDFFFLKRYDADVIINVVLQLIKQKLPKFVDATPYDIQVLTPMRKGLLGVERLNGILQRYMNPPANDKVEKEYGSTVFREGDKVMQTKNNYQLAWEIRTKFGLTVDKGLGIFNGDMGIIRQINDFAEQMIIEFDEGRMVEYPYKLLDELELAYAITIHKSQGSEYPAVVIPLLGGPMMLMNRNLLYTAVTRARKCVTLVGNEVTFQQMIRNTSQQKRYSGLCDRLKEN
;
A
#
# COMPACT_ATOMS: atom_id res chain seq x y z
N SER A 1 5.24 16.38 -1.27
CA SER A 1 6.53 15.70 -1.51
C SER A 1 7.47 15.76 -0.32
N SER A 2 7.50 16.86 0.41
CA SER A 2 8.25 16.97 1.67
C SER A 2 7.65 16.10 2.78
N ALA A 3 6.36 15.80 2.72
CA ALA A 3 5.63 15.01 3.72
C ALA A 3 6.07 13.54 3.81
N ALA A 4 6.82 13.03 2.84
CA ALA A 4 7.28 11.64 2.82
C ALA A 4 8.60 11.41 3.59
N SER A 5 9.33 12.47 3.93
CA SER A 5 10.55 12.39 4.73
C SER A 5 10.22 12.62 6.20
N ASP A 6 10.82 11.84 7.09
CA ASP A 6 10.70 12.02 8.53
C ASP A 6 11.87 12.83 9.14
N VAL A 7 12.86 13.14 8.31
CA VAL A 7 14.01 13.99 8.63
C VAL A 7 14.36 14.89 7.45
N TYR A 8 14.91 16.06 7.72
CA TYR A 8 15.34 17.02 6.70
C TYR A 8 16.79 17.43 6.89
N LYS A 9 17.49 17.62 5.79
CA LYS A 9 18.81 18.25 5.80
C LYS A 9 18.64 19.76 5.90
N ARG A 10 19.36 20.41 6.83
CA ARG A 10 19.31 21.87 7.04
C ARG A 10 19.52 22.64 5.75
N GLN A 11 20.51 22.25 4.94
CA GLN A 11 20.84 22.91 3.68
C GLN A 11 19.70 22.87 2.64
N GLU A 12 18.82 21.87 2.71
CA GLU A 12 17.66 21.74 1.82
C GLU A 12 16.40 22.34 2.41
N LEU A 13 16.22 22.25 3.73
CA LEU A 13 15.05 22.75 4.43
C LEU A 13 15.01 24.28 4.42
N THR A 14 16.14 24.95 4.69
CA THR A 14 16.21 26.41 4.79
C THR A 14 15.73 27.11 3.52
N PRO A 15 16.21 26.78 2.30
CA PRO A 15 15.70 27.43 1.09
C PRO A 15 14.22 27.13 0.82
N ARG A 16 13.75 25.93 1.14
CA ARG A 16 12.35 25.54 0.95
C ARG A 16 11.43 26.28 1.90
N ALA A 17 11.79 26.38 3.18
CA ALA A 17 11.04 27.12 4.18
C ALA A 17 11.02 28.62 3.87
N SER A 18 12.15 29.18 3.46
CA SER A 18 12.27 30.58 3.02
C SER A 18 11.28 30.89 1.88
N LYS A 19 11.24 30.02 0.86
CA LYS A 19 10.32 30.17 -0.27
C LYS A 19 8.85 30.00 0.13
N LEU A 20 8.56 29.00 0.96
CA LEU A 20 7.18 28.68 1.37
C LEU A 20 6.57 29.78 2.25
N LEU A 21 7.38 30.30 3.17
CA LEU A 21 6.94 31.32 4.15
C LEU A 21 7.14 32.75 3.65
N ASN A 22 7.77 32.91 2.49
CA ASN A 22 8.12 34.21 1.91
C ASN A 22 8.94 35.09 2.89
N VAL A 23 9.96 34.48 3.49
CA VAL A 23 10.91 35.13 4.42
C VAL A 23 12.33 34.87 3.96
N THR A 24 13.30 35.57 4.55
CA THR A 24 14.72 35.36 4.22
C THR A 24 15.26 34.06 4.82
N ALA A 25 16.30 33.48 4.21
CA ALA A 25 16.97 32.31 4.74
C ALA A 25 17.52 32.57 6.16
N GLU A 26 18.02 33.78 6.42
CA GLU A 26 18.52 34.21 7.74
C GLU A 26 17.41 34.17 8.80
N GLN A 27 16.21 34.61 8.45
CA GLN A 27 15.05 34.54 9.36
C GLN A 27 14.67 33.11 9.69
N VAL A 28 14.74 32.20 8.71
CA VAL A 28 14.49 30.76 8.94
C VAL A 28 15.55 30.18 9.88
N GLU A 29 16.83 30.48 9.63
CA GLU A 29 17.95 29.96 10.42
C GLU A 29 17.87 30.37 11.90
N LYS A 30 17.45 31.60 12.18
CA LYS A 30 17.26 32.09 13.56
C LYS A 30 16.18 31.31 14.32
N GLN A 31 15.15 30.82 13.63
CA GLN A 31 14.05 30.09 14.25
C GLN A 31 14.43 28.67 14.67
N TYR A 32 15.44 28.05 14.06
CA TYR A 32 15.80 26.67 14.41
C TYR A 32 16.18 26.51 15.88
N MET A 33 16.96 27.44 16.42
CA MET A 33 17.38 27.37 17.82
C MET A 33 16.20 27.56 18.77
N ASP A 34 15.32 28.53 18.48
CA ASP A 34 14.13 28.79 19.28
C ASP A 34 13.19 27.58 19.31
N LEU A 35 12.94 26.99 18.13
CA LEU A 35 12.10 25.79 18.02
C LEU A 35 12.73 24.56 18.69
N ALA A 36 14.07 24.46 18.69
CA ALA A 36 14.77 23.41 19.40
C ALA A 36 14.69 23.59 20.93
N ILE A 37 14.81 24.81 21.42
CA ILE A 37 14.61 25.15 22.84
C ILE A 37 13.18 24.84 23.27
N GLU A 38 12.19 25.16 22.45
CA GLU A 38 10.78 24.82 22.66
C GLU A 38 10.46 23.32 22.52
N ARG A 39 11.44 22.48 22.16
CA ARG A 39 11.32 21.05 21.94
C ARG A 39 10.33 20.67 20.83
N LYS A 40 10.11 21.55 19.87
CA LYS A 40 9.29 21.28 18.68
C LYS A 40 10.06 20.57 17.61
N ILE A 41 11.38 20.83 17.54
CA ILE A 41 12.30 20.15 16.62
C ILE A 41 13.53 19.63 17.36
N ILE A 42 14.21 18.66 16.75
CA ILE A 42 15.50 18.15 17.20
C ILE A 42 16.53 18.42 16.11
N LEU A 43 17.64 19.03 16.49
CA LEU A 43 18.81 19.24 15.64
C LEU A 43 19.82 18.11 15.90
N LYS A 44 20.03 17.23 14.94
CA LYS A 44 21.00 16.14 15.03
C LYS A 44 22.22 16.49 14.19
N GLN A 45 23.37 16.70 14.86
CA GLN A 45 24.64 16.95 14.17
C GLN A 45 25.20 15.64 13.63
N MET A 46 25.46 15.61 12.32
CA MET A 46 26.17 14.54 11.62
C MET A 46 27.57 15.04 11.24
N GLU A 47 28.45 14.17 10.76
CA GLU A 47 29.83 14.52 10.42
C GLU A 47 29.94 15.73 9.48
N ASP A 48 29.11 15.79 8.46
CA ASP A 48 29.15 16.78 7.38
C ASP A 48 27.86 17.59 7.21
N GLN A 49 26.84 17.36 8.05
CA GLN A 49 25.56 18.05 7.93
C GLN A 49 24.77 18.04 9.23
N THR A 50 23.83 18.97 9.35
CA THR A 50 22.83 18.97 10.42
C THR A 50 21.50 18.44 9.88
N GLN A 51 20.94 17.45 10.57
CA GLN A 51 19.62 16.92 10.33
C GLN A 51 18.61 17.59 11.25
N ILE A 52 17.44 17.91 10.72
CA ILE A 52 16.34 18.55 11.44
C ILE A 52 15.13 17.62 11.44
N TYR A 53 14.69 17.25 12.64
CA TYR A 53 13.49 16.45 12.87
C TYR A 53 12.39 17.27 13.51
N ALA A 54 11.13 17.01 13.16
CA ALA A 54 10.06 17.24 14.11
C ALA A 54 10.30 16.34 15.32
N ALA A 55 10.13 16.84 16.53
CA ALA A 55 10.48 16.10 17.75
C ALA A 55 9.77 14.74 17.84
N SER A 56 8.49 14.68 17.44
CA SER A 56 7.70 13.46 17.39
C SER A 56 8.33 12.39 16.50
N PHE A 57 8.78 12.75 15.30
CA PHE A 57 9.42 11.81 14.37
C PHE A 57 10.79 11.35 14.85
N TYR A 58 11.55 12.21 15.51
CA TYR A 58 12.83 11.83 16.10
C TYR A 58 12.68 10.70 17.11
N TYR A 59 11.78 10.86 18.06
CA TYR A 59 11.53 9.84 19.07
C TYR A 59 10.86 8.59 18.52
N MET A 60 9.94 8.76 17.60
CA MET A 60 9.27 7.66 16.91
C MET A 60 10.27 6.76 16.17
N GLU A 61 11.19 7.36 15.41
CA GLU A 61 12.24 6.66 14.69
C GLU A 61 13.23 5.96 15.64
N ALA A 62 13.69 6.66 16.69
CA ALA A 62 14.59 6.11 17.69
C ALA A 62 13.98 4.93 18.44
N ASN A 63 12.74 5.06 18.87
CA ASN A 63 12.03 4.00 19.58
C ASN A 63 11.71 2.82 18.66
N THR A 64 11.36 3.06 17.40
CA THR A 64 11.17 2.01 16.40
C THR A 64 12.43 1.17 16.23
N ALA A 65 13.59 1.80 16.09
CA ALA A 65 14.86 1.09 15.99
C ALA A 65 15.15 0.24 17.23
N THR A 66 14.94 0.79 18.42
CA THR A 66 15.13 0.07 19.70
C THR A 66 14.19 -1.13 19.82
N MET A 67 12.92 -0.96 19.49
CA MET A 67 11.93 -2.04 19.57
C MET A 67 12.21 -3.16 18.56
N LEU A 68 12.62 -2.82 17.34
CA LEU A 68 13.03 -3.82 16.34
C LEU A 68 14.22 -4.65 16.81
N LYS A 69 15.23 -4.01 17.38
CA LYS A 69 16.40 -4.72 17.93
C LYS A 69 16.03 -5.65 19.07
N ARG A 70 15.12 -5.24 19.95
CA ARG A 70 14.63 -6.06 21.06
C ARG A 70 13.86 -7.31 20.61
N LEU A 71 13.09 -7.20 19.53
CA LEU A 71 12.36 -8.34 18.95
C LEU A 71 13.27 -9.36 18.30
N ASN A 72 14.45 -8.96 17.83
CA ASN A 72 15.37 -9.80 17.07
C ASN A 72 16.14 -10.77 17.99
N VAL A 73 15.40 -11.61 18.68
CA VAL A 73 15.95 -12.69 19.51
C VAL A 73 16.15 -13.95 18.68
N SER A 74 17.04 -14.84 19.13
CA SER A 74 17.31 -16.11 18.46
C SER A 74 16.67 -17.27 19.22
N TYR A 75 16.20 -18.26 18.47
CA TYR A 75 15.67 -19.50 19.00
C TYR A 75 16.55 -20.67 18.53
N ASP A 76 16.90 -21.55 19.46
CA ASP A 76 17.74 -22.71 19.16
C ASP A 76 16.87 -23.88 18.71
N VAL A 77 16.70 -24.00 17.39
CA VAL A 77 15.98 -25.09 16.75
C VAL A 77 16.88 -25.66 15.64
N SER A 78 17.08 -26.98 15.64
CA SER A 78 17.97 -27.63 14.68
C SER A 78 17.38 -27.62 13.25
N ASP A 79 18.26 -27.59 12.25
CA ASP A 79 17.88 -27.71 10.84
C ASP A 79 17.10 -28.99 10.57
N ALA A 80 17.54 -30.11 11.14
CA ALA A 80 16.91 -31.42 10.95
C ALA A 80 15.45 -31.43 11.41
N GLU A 81 15.16 -30.82 12.57
CA GLU A 81 13.80 -30.69 13.12
C GLU A 81 12.91 -29.85 12.20
N ILE A 82 13.40 -28.68 11.76
CA ILE A 82 12.67 -27.79 10.87
C ILE A 82 12.40 -28.47 9.52
N GLU A 83 13.42 -29.09 8.92
CA GLU A 83 13.29 -29.80 7.62
C GLU A 83 12.33 -30.98 7.70
N GLN A 84 12.34 -31.73 8.79
CA GLN A 84 11.41 -32.84 8.99
C GLN A 84 9.96 -32.33 9.01
N ARG A 85 9.69 -31.24 9.72
CA ARG A 85 8.35 -30.64 9.79
C ARG A 85 7.93 -30.05 8.44
N ILE A 86 8.83 -29.40 7.71
CA ILE A 86 8.58 -28.91 6.35
C ILE A 86 8.19 -30.06 5.44
N ARG A 87 8.93 -31.18 5.46
CA ARG A 87 8.60 -32.36 4.66
C ARG A 87 7.21 -32.92 4.98
N GLY A 88 6.81 -32.92 6.24
CA GLY A 88 5.46 -33.27 6.66
C GLY A 88 4.39 -32.37 6.07
N ILE A 89 4.63 -31.07 6.05
CA ILE A 89 3.72 -30.07 5.47
C ILE A 89 3.66 -30.22 3.93
N GLU A 90 4.80 -30.37 3.28
CA GLU A 90 4.88 -30.58 1.82
C GLU A 90 4.10 -31.83 1.41
N LYS A 91 4.23 -32.92 2.15
CA LYS A 91 3.53 -34.20 1.87
C LYS A 91 2.00 -34.02 1.98
N LYS A 92 1.52 -33.26 2.96
CA LYS A 92 0.08 -32.98 3.14
C LYS A 92 -0.48 -32.02 2.10
N SER A 93 0.29 -31.03 1.71
CA SER A 93 -0.14 -30.01 0.74
C SER A 93 0.05 -30.40 -0.72
N GLY A 94 0.86 -31.42 -0.99
CA GLY A 94 1.24 -31.82 -2.34
C GLY A 94 2.19 -30.83 -3.04
N MET A 95 2.77 -29.90 -2.30
CA MET A 95 3.68 -28.88 -2.83
C MET A 95 5.09 -29.09 -2.31
N THR A 96 6.08 -28.78 -3.13
CA THR A 96 7.50 -28.82 -2.77
C THR A 96 8.06 -27.41 -2.76
N LEU A 97 8.71 -27.02 -1.66
CA LEU A 97 9.39 -25.75 -1.54
C LEU A 97 10.75 -25.78 -2.22
N ASP A 98 11.16 -24.64 -2.79
CA ASP A 98 12.53 -24.48 -3.24
C ASP A 98 13.46 -24.12 -2.06
N GLU A 99 14.76 -24.04 -2.35
CA GLU A 99 15.79 -23.76 -1.36
C GLU A 99 15.57 -22.43 -0.63
N HIS A 100 15.21 -21.37 -1.35
CA HIS A 100 14.96 -20.03 -0.76
C HIS A 100 13.72 -20.02 0.13
N GLN A 101 12.67 -20.72 -0.26
CA GLN A 101 11.46 -20.86 0.55
C GLN A 101 11.73 -21.66 1.83
N VAL A 102 12.51 -22.74 1.74
CA VAL A 102 12.95 -23.51 2.92
C VAL A 102 13.76 -22.62 3.86
N THR A 103 14.69 -21.83 3.33
CA THR A 103 15.47 -20.87 4.11
C THR A 103 14.55 -19.87 4.82
N ALA A 104 13.54 -19.34 4.15
CA ALA A 104 12.58 -18.41 4.77
C ALA A 104 11.84 -19.05 5.95
N VAL A 105 11.41 -20.29 5.84
CA VAL A 105 10.77 -21.02 6.95
C VAL A 105 11.75 -21.23 8.11
N LYS A 106 12.97 -21.67 7.83
CA LYS A 106 14.02 -21.83 8.85
C LYS A 106 14.30 -20.53 9.61
N GLU A 107 14.46 -19.44 8.88
CA GLU A 107 14.71 -18.12 9.47
C GLU A 107 13.50 -17.60 10.28
N ALA A 108 12.28 -17.87 9.83
CA ALA A 108 11.07 -17.56 10.58
C ALA A 108 10.99 -18.29 11.92
N VAL A 109 11.42 -19.54 11.97
CA VAL A 109 11.43 -20.36 13.19
C VAL A 109 12.53 -19.90 14.16
N ARG A 110 13.70 -19.53 13.63
CA ARG A 110 14.89 -19.23 14.43
C ARG A 110 15.01 -17.80 14.93
N ASN A 111 14.27 -16.88 14.33
CA ASN A 111 14.42 -15.46 14.65
C ASN A 111 13.12 -14.84 15.15
N GLY A 112 13.24 -13.92 16.07
CA GLY A 112 12.12 -13.11 16.54
C GLY A 112 11.71 -12.02 15.55
N LEU A 113 12.58 -11.69 14.59
CA LEU A 113 12.32 -10.71 13.54
C LEU A 113 12.87 -11.23 12.20
N LEU A 114 12.03 -11.23 11.19
CA LEU A 114 12.39 -11.66 9.84
C LEU A 114 11.73 -10.76 8.80
N VAL A 115 12.46 -10.43 7.73
CA VAL A 115 11.91 -9.81 6.53
C VAL A 115 11.95 -10.80 5.37
N ILE A 116 10.82 -10.97 4.70
CA ILE A 116 10.71 -11.74 3.45
C ILE A 116 10.32 -10.76 2.35
N THR A 117 11.13 -10.65 1.32
CA THR A 117 10.85 -9.78 0.17
C THR A 117 10.88 -10.57 -1.13
N GLY A 118 10.04 -10.18 -2.07
CA GLY A 118 9.98 -10.79 -3.38
C GLY A 118 8.91 -10.16 -4.26
N GLY A 119 9.13 -10.21 -5.56
CA GLY A 119 8.19 -9.75 -6.57
C GLY A 119 7.05 -10.75 -6.84
N PRO A 120 6.20 -10.46 -7.82
CA PRO A 120 5.11 -11.34 -8.18
C PRO A 120 5.63 -12.68 -8.71
N GLY A 121 4.92 -13.77 -8.40
CA GLY A 121 5.24 -15.10 -8.87
C GLY A 121 6.48 -15.75 -8.24
N THR A 122 7.03 -15.18 -7.17
CA THR A 122 8.22 -15.69 -6.47
C THR A 122 7.91 -16.63 -5.32
N GLY A 123 6.65 -16.97 -5.12
CA GLY A 123 6.23 -17.94 -4.11
C GLY A 123 6.11 -17.39 -2.69
N LYS A 124 5.91 -16.08 -2.53
CA LYS A 124 5.68 -15.47 -1.20
C LYS A 124 4.49 -16.09 -0.48
N THR A 125 3.36 -16.23 -1.16
CA THR A 125 2.13 -16.80 -0.58
C THR A 125 2.34 -18.23 -0.11
N THR A 126 2.98 -19.06 -0.92
CA THR A 126 3.30 -20.44 -0.55
C THR A 126 4.22 -20.50 0.66
N THR A 127 5.21 -19.63 0.71
CA THR A 127 6.13 -19.51 1.85
C THR A 127 5.40 -19.11 3.13
N ILE A 128 4.54 -18.08 3.06
CA ILE A 128 3.72 -17.63 4.18
C ILE A 128 2.80 -18.76 4.67
N ASN A 129 2.13 -19.46 3.76
CA ASN A 129 1.26 -20.57 4.11
C ASN A 129 2.01 -21.69 4.83
N THR A 130 3.21 -22.01 4.40
CA THR A 130 4.06 -23.01 5.04
C THR A 130 4.46 -22.56 6.45
N ILE A 131 4.84 -21.31 6.62
CA ILE A 131 5.17 -20.72 7.93
C ILE A 131 3.97 -20.79 8.87
N ILE A 132 2.78 -20.43 8.39
CA ILE A 132 1.55 -20.52 9.18
C ILE A 132 1.29 -21.95 9.63
N ARG A 133 1.37 -22.92 8.71
CA ARG A 133 1.18 -24.35 9.02
C ARG A 133 2.20 -24.86 10.01
N TYR A 134 3.45 -24.42 9.89
CA TYR A 134 4.52 -24.79 10.81
C TYR A 134 4.18 -24.39 12.25
N PHE A 135 3.81 -23.14 12.44
CA PHE A 135 3.48 -22.61 13.78
C PHE A 135 2.13 -23.10 14.31
N GLU A 136 1.16 -23.34 13.42
CA GLU A 136 -0.11 -24.00 13.78
C GLU A 136 0.12 -25.39 14.39
N LEU A 137 1.04 -26.17 13.82
CA LEU A 137 1.42 -27.47 14.35
C LEU A 137 2.09 -27.39 15.73
N GLU A 138 2.68 -26.27 16.08
CA GLU A 138 3.21 -25.99 17.41
C GLU A 138 2.14 -25.49 18.41
N GLY A 139 0.91 -25.29 17.95
CA GLY A 139 -0.18 -24.75 18.78
C GLY A 139 -0.04 -23.27 19.11
N LEU A 140 0.70 -22.52 18.27
CA LEU A 140 0.92 -21.08 18.48
C LEU A 140 -0.23 -20.24 17.93
N GLU A 141 -0.50 -19.13 18.59
CA GLU A 141 -1.48 -18.13 18.14
C GLU A 141 -0.85 -17.23 17.08
N ILE A 142 -1.46 -17.19 15.88
CA ILE A 142 -0.93 -16.49 14.71
C ILE A 142 -1.89 -15.38 14.31
N PHE A 143 -1.38 -14.15 14.23
CA PHE A 143 -2.12 -13.01 13.70
C PHE A 143 -1.57 -12.61 12.33
N LEU A 144 -2.49 -12.42 11.39
CA LEU A 144 -2.17 -11.93 10.04
C LEU A 144 -2.70 -10.51 9.87
N ALA A 145 -1.89 -9.63 9.33
CA ALA A 145 -2.26 -8.24 9.09
C ALA A 145 -1.71 -7.70 7.79
N ALA A 146 -2.36 -6.67 7.28
CA ALA A 146 -1.92 -5.87 6.14
C ALA A 146 -2.34 -4.40 6.34
N PRO A 147 -1.71 -3.44 5.66
CA PRO A 147 -1.99 -2.02 5.88
C PRO A 147 -3.34 -1.55 5.32
N THR A 148 -3.94 -2.28 4.38
CA THR A 148 -5.24 -1.92 3.77
C THR A 148 -6.24 -3.05 3.85
N GLY A 149 -7.54 -2.71 3.81
CA GLY A 149 -8.62 -3.69 3.81
C GLY A 149 -8.55 -4.66 2.64
N ARG A 150 -8.24 -4.17 1.45
CA ARG A 150 -8.09 -5.02 0.25
C ARG A 150 -6.91 -5.98 0.34
N ALA A 151 -5.79 -5.52 0.84
CA ALA A 151 -4.63 -6.38 1.07
C ALA A 151 -4.91 -7.43 2.16
N ALA A 152 -5.57 -7.06 3.24
CA ALA A 152 -5.99 -8.00 4.29
C ALA A 152 -6.96 -9.06 3.76
N LYS A 153 -7.95 -8.65 2.99
CA LYS A 153 -8.90 -9.58 2.34
C LYS A 153 -8.19 -10.57 1.44
N ARG A 154 -7.29 -10.08 0.58
CA ARG A 154 -6.49 -10.94 -0.29
C ARG A 154 -5.64 -11.94 0.51
N MET A 155 -5.02 -11.48 1.59
CA MET A 155 -4.26 -12.35 2.48
C MET A 155 -5.13 -13.45 3.11
N SER A 156 -6.35 -13.12 3.53
CA SER A 156 -7.32 -14.11 4.04
C SER A 156 -7.72 -15.13 2.97
N GLU A 157 -7.99 -14.68 1.76
CA GLU A 157 -8.37 -15.56 0.64
C GLU A 157 -7.24 -16.51 0.22
N THR A 158 -6.01 -16.04 0.20
CA THR A 158 -4.85 -16.81 -0.25
C THR A 158 -4.29 -17.74 0.83
N THR A 159 -4.44 -17.41 2.09
CA THR A 159 -3.94 -18.20 3.21
C THR A 159 -4.98 -19.14 3.82
N GLY A 160 -6.25 -18.81 3.67
CA GLY A 160 -7.34 -19.52 4.35
C GLY A 160 -7.46 -19.17 5.84
N PHE A 161 -6.70 -18.19 6.34
CA PHE A 161 -6.74 -17.69 7.72
C PHE A 161 -7.25 -16.26 7.74
N GLU A 162 -7.92 -15.87 8.82
CA GLU A 162 -8.37 -14.48 8.97
C GLU A 162 -7.18 -13.52 9.04
N ALA A 163 -7.17 -12.54 8.14
CA ALA A 163 -6.26 -11.41 8.18
C ALA A 163 -7.05 -10.11 8.40
N ARG A 164 -6.47 -9.19 9.14
CA ARG A 164 -7.06 -7.89 9.46
C ARG A 164 -6.16 -6.76 8.96
N THR A 165 -6.72 -5.57 8.86
CA THR A 165 -5.84 -4.39 8.73
C THR A 165 -5.04 -4.21 10.02
N VAL A 166 -3.85 -3.63 9.91
CA VAL A 166 -3.04 -3.29 11.09
C VAL A 166 -3.84 -2.41 12.06
N HIS A 167 -4.60 -1.46 11.55
CA HIS A 167 -5.46 -0.59 12.35
C HIS A 167 -6.52 -1.38 13.14
N ARG A 168 -7.17 -2.34 12.51
CA ARG A 168 -8.17 -3.18 13.18
C ARG A 168 -7.54 -4.13 14.20
N MET A 169 -6.38 -4.67 13.88
CA MET A 169 -5.62 -5.53 14.81
C MET A 169 -5.22 -4.77 16.07
N LEU A 170 -4.84 -3.49 15.93
CA LEU A 170 -4.46 -2.63 17.05
C LEU A 170 -5.66 -2.03 17.81
N GLU A 171 -6.90 -2.36 17.41
CA GLU A 171 -8.14 -1.91 18.05
C GLU A 171 -8.20 -0.38 18.17
N LEU A 172 -8.57 0.25 17.06
CA LEU A 172 -8.64 1.70 16.97
C LEU A 172 -9.70 2.28 17.90
N ASN A 173 -9.31 3.21 18.75
CA ASN A 173 -10.20 3.94 19.66
C ASN A 173 -10.82 5.17 19.01
N GLY A 174 -12.13 5.29 19.09
CA GLY A 174 -12.88 6.48 18.70
C GLY A 174 -12.85 7.59 19.75
N GLY A 175 -11.68 7.96 20.26
CA GLY A 175 -11.56 8.97 21.31
C GLY A 175 -12.20 10.32 20.97
N ALA A 176 -12.83 10.97 21.96
CA ALA A 176 -13.69 12.14 21.82
C ALA A 176 -13.00 13.43 21.32
N GLU A 177 -11.69 13.43 21.10
CA GLU A 177 -10.91 14.62 20.77
C GLU A 177 -9.96 14.48 19.55
N GLY A 178 -10.30 13.68 18.56
CA GLY A 178 -9.54 13.70 17.28
C GLY A 178 -8.14 13.08 17.30
N SER A 179 -7.61 12.69 18.44
CA SER A 179 -6.39 11.88 18.58
C SER A 179 -6.78 10.41 18.68
N GLY A 180 -7.14 9.81 17.54
CA GLY A 180 -7.40 8.37 17.47
C GLY A 180 -6.18 7.59 17.96
N GLY A 181 -6.24 7.06 19.18
CA GLY A 181 -5.25 6.15 19.74
C GLY A 181 -5.64 4.70 19.46
N PHE A 182 -4.67 3.81 19.62
CA PHE A 182 -4.92 2.38 19.59
C PHE A 182 -5.07 1.84 21.03
N GLU A 183 -5.97 0.86 21.23
CA GLU A 183 -6.11 0.19 22.52
C GLU A 183 -4.97 -0.78 22.79
N ARG A 184 -4.38 -1.32 21.72
CA ARG A 184 -3.23 -2.19 21.83
C ARG A 184 -1.94 -1.38 21.82
N ASP A 185 -1.19 -1.49 22.89
CA ASP A 185 0.10 -0.82 23.11
C ASP A 185 0.96 -1.58 24.14
N GLU A 186 1.96 -0.94 24.71
CA GLU A 186 2.86 -1.56 25.70
C GLU A 186 2.14 -2.03 26.97
N SER A 187 1.06 -1.34 27.37
CA SER A 187 0.26 -1.68 28.54
C SER A 187 -0.80 -2.75 28.27
N ASN A 188 -1.15 -2.93 27.01
CA ASN A 188 -2.15 -3.89 26.54
C ASN A 188 -1.70 -4.54 25.24
N PRO A 189 -0.64 -5.35 25.25
CA PRO A 189 -0.05 -5.90 24.04
C PRO A 189 -0.98 -6.91 23.34
N LEU A 190 -0.69 -7.16 22.07
CA LEU A 190 -1.34 -8.21 21.29
C LEU A 190 -1.04 -9.59 21.88
N GLU A 191 -2.08 -10.38 22.05
CA GLU A 191 -1.99 -11.75 22.56
C GLU A 191 -1.71 -12.73 21.42
N ALA A 192 -0.55 -12.58 20.78
CA ALA A 192 -0.12 -13.41 19.66
C ALA A 192 1.30 -13.96 19.90
N ASP A 193 1.55 -15.15 19.40
CA ASP A 193 2.89 -15.77 19.41
C ASP A 193 3.65 -15.44 18.14
N VAL A 194 2.93 -15.28 17.03
CA VAL A 194 3.47 -14.94 15.70
C VAL A 194 2.57 -13.88 15.05
N ILE A 195 3.18 -12.85 14.53
CA ILE A 195 2.51 -11.81 13.74
C ILE A 195 3.17 -11.74 12.37
N ILE A 196 2.38 -11.89 11.32
CA ILE A 196 2.81 -11.76 9.93
C ILE A 196 2.13 -10.55 9.33
N VAL A 197 2.91 -9.57 8.88
CA VAL A 197 2.41 -8.36 8.22
C VAL A 197 2.85 -8.36 6.76
N ASP A 198 1.89 -8.37 5.86
CA ASP A 198 2.13 -8.28 4.42
C ASP A 198 2.02 -6.83 3.92
N GLU A 199 2.44 -6.60 2.68
CA GLU A 199 2.44 -5.27 2.04
C GLU A 199 3.22 -4.20 2.81
N MET A 200 4.36 -4.57 3.35
CA MET A 200 5.19 -3.71 4.21
C MET A 200 5.72 -2.46 3.49
N SER A 201 5.78 -2.45 2.16
CA SER A 201 6.15 -1.24 1.41
C SER A 201 5.22 -0.05 1.67
N MET A 202 3.97 -0.32 2.08
CA MET A 202 2.96 0.70 2.38
C MET A 202 2.98 1.19 3.83
N VAL A 203 3.73 0.56 4.70
CA VAL A 203 3.78 0.90 6.14
C VAL A 203 4.74 2.05 6.36
N ASP A 204 4.24 3.17 6.87
CA ASP A 204 5.03 4.33 7.26
C ASP A 204 5.62 4.20 8.67
N ILE A 205 6.43 5.17 9.07
CA ILE A 205 7.09 5.13 10.38
C ILE A 205 6.08 5.20 11.54
N SER A 206 4.99 5.95 11.37
CA SER A 206 3.96 6.10 12.40
C SER A 206 3.22 4.80 12.66
N LEU A 207 2.81 4.13 11.59
CA LEU A 207 2.11 2.84 11.70
C LEU A 207 3.04 1.75 12.24
N MET A 208 4.29 1.72 11.78
CA MET A 208 5.30 0.78 12.30
C MET A 208 5.56 0.98 13.79
N TYR A 209 5.71 2.22 14.22
CA TYR A 209 5.88 2.56 15.64
C TYR A 209 4.69 2.07 16.49
N SER A 210 3.47 2.34 16.05
CA SER A 210 2.26 1.90 16.76
C SER A 210 2.14 0.38 16.82
N LEU A 211 2.48 -0.31 15.74
CA LEU A 211 2.52 -1.78 15.69
C LEU A 211 3.51 -2.34 16.69
N LEU A 212 4.74 -1.84 16.69
CA LEU A 212 5.81 -2.36 17.56
C LEU A 212 5.52 -2.13 19.05
N LYS A 213 4.87 -1.04 19.40
CA LYS A 213 4.42 -0.78 20.77
C LYS A 213 3.49 -1.86 21.32
N ALA A 214 2.73 -2.49 20.46
CA ALA A 214 1.76 -3.54 20.82
C ALA A 214 2.34 -4.96 20.79
N ILE A 215 3.61 -5.13 20.45
CA ILE A 215 4.26 -6.44 20.31
C ILE A 215 5.23 -6.65 21.48
N SER A 216 5.00 -7.72 22.22
CA SER A 216 5.90 -8.14 23.32
C SER A 216 7.12 -8.90 22.80
N VAL A 217 8.25 -8.78 23.48
CA VAL A 217 9.42 -9.63 23.23
C VAL A 217 9.03 -11.08 23.45
N GLY A 218 9.42 -11.96 22.54
CA GLY A 218 9.01 -13.37 22.52
C GLY A 218 7.92 -13.65 21.49
N THR A 219 7.21 -12.64 20.99
CA THR A 219 6.38 -12.75 19.78
C THR A 219 7.27 -12.64 18.54
N ARG A 220 7.13 -13.59 17.62
CA ARG A 220 7.83 -13.52 16.33
C ARG A 220 7.12 -12.54 15.40
N LEU A 221 7.88 -11.62 14.82
CA LEU A 221 7.38 -10.68 13.82
C LEU A 221 7.99 -10.98 12.45
N ILE A 222 7.14 -11.27 11.49
CA ILE A 222 7.52 -11.55 10.10
C ILE A 222 6.95 -10.45 9.22
N LEU A 223 7.83 -9.70 8.58
CA LEU A 223 7.50 -8.58 7.70
C LEU A 223 7.67 -9.02 6.26
N VAL A 224 6.59 -8.95 5.49
CA VAL A 224 6.56 -9.40 4.09
C VAL A 224 6.25 -8.23 3.18
N GLY A 225 6.96 -8.13 2.06
CA GLY A 225 6.70 -7.07 1.10
C GLY A 225 7.55 -7.18 -0.15
N ASP A 226 7.30 -6.25 -1.06
CA ASP A 226 8.04 -6.08 -2.29
C ASP A 226 8.69 -4.70 -2.28
N VAL A 227 10.02 -4.65 -2.13
CA VAL A 227 10.79 -3.40 -2.05
C VAL A 227 10.78 -2.60 -3.35
N ASN A 228 10.38 -3.20 -4.46
CA ASN A 228 10.31 -2.55 -5.76
C ASN A 228 8.95 -1.89 -6.03
N GLN A 229 7.96 -2.12 -5.18
CA GLN A 229 6.72 -1.37 -5.17
C GLN A 229 6.96 0.08 -4.75
N LEU A 230 6.02 0.96 -5.06
CA LEU A 230 6.06 2.33 -4.55
C LEU A 230 6.12 2.35 -3.02
N PRO A 231 6.86 3.30 -2.43
CA PRO A 231 6.93 3.43 -0.97
C PRO A 231 5.60 3.94 -0.38
N SER A 232 5.52 3.95 0.96
CA SER A 232 4.36 4.47 1.69
C SER A 232 4.02 5.92 1.32
N VAL A 233 2.76 6.30 1.45
CA VAL A 233 2.32 7.69 1.30
C VAL A 233 2.84 8.54 2.46
N GLY A 234 2.78 8.01 3.68
CA GLY A 234 3.28 8.66 4.89
C GLY A 234 4.80 8.68 5.01
N PRO A 235 5.32 9.39 6.03
CA PRO A 235 6.75 9.58 6.21
C PRO A 235 7.52 8.31 6.49
N GLY A 236 8.79 8.30 6.08
CA GLY A 236 9.72 7.21 6.31
C GLY A 236 9.84 6.24 5.16
N SER A 237 10.75 5.30 5.31
CA SER A 237 11.06 4.25 4.34
C SER A 237 11.36 2.94 5.08
N VAL A 238 10.40 2.49 5.86
CA VAL A 238 10.58 1.45 6.90
C VAL A 238 11.15 0.15 6.33
N LEU A 239 10.49 -0.44 5.34
CA LEU A 239 10.94 -1.72 4.78
C LEU A 239 12.34 -1.63 4.18
N ARG A 240 12.59 -0.60 3.38
CA ARG A 240 13.91 -0.37 2.76
C ARG A 240 14.99 -0.15 3.82
N ASP A 241 14.70 0.66 4.84
CA ASP A 241 15.64 0.97 5.90
C ASP A 241 16.01 -0.27 6.73
N ILE A 242 15.05 -1.11 7.04
CA ILE A 242 15.29 -2.38 7.76
C ILE A 242 16.19 -3.29 6.91
N ILE A 243 15.89 -3.43 5.63
CA ILE A 243 16.69 -4.27 4.72
C ILE A 243 18.12 -3.73 4.57
N GLN A 244 18.28 -2.45 4.31
CA GLN A 244 19.58 -1.81 4.12
C GLN A 244 20.45 -1.75 5.38
N SER A 245 19.82 -1.78 6.55
CA SER A 245 20.53 -1.77 7.83
C SER A 245 21.28 -3.07 8.13
N HIS A 246 20.87 -4.18 7.53
CA HIS A 246 21.35 -5.53 7.87
C HIS A 246 21.18 -5.90 9.36
N ALA A 247 20.27 -5.21 10.08
CA ALA A 247 20.06 -5.41 11.50
C ALA A 247 19.25 -6.68 11.84
N CYS A 248 18.60 -7.28 10.86
CA CYS A 248 17.88 -8.54 11.00
C CYS A 248 18.05 -9.39 9.74
N ASN A 249 17.61 -10.65 9.83
CA ASN A 249 17.65 -11.54 8.68
C ASN A 249 16.62 -11.13 7.62
N VAL A 250 17.06 -11.16 6.38
CA VAL A 250 16.26 -10.86 5.20
C VAL A 250 16.37 -12.02 4.23
N VAL A 251 15.24 -12.58 3.81
CA VAL A 251 15.19 -13.59 2.78
C VAL A 251 14.58 -12.97 1.53
N MET A 252 15.34 -13.02 0.43
CA MET A 252 14.91 -12.53 -0.87
C MET A 252 14.45 -13.68 -1.75
N LEU A 253 13.18 -13.70 -2.12
CA LEU A 253 12.62 -14.66 -3.05
C LEU A 253 12.73 -14.08 -4.47
N THR A 254 13.64 -14.65 -5.27
CA THR A 254 13.96 -14.11 -6.61
C THR A 254 13.54 -15.05 -7.75
N LYS A 255 13.31 -16.32 -7.44
CA LYS A 255 12.94 -17.33 -8.45
C LYS A 255 11.48 -17.20 -8.86
N ILE A 256 11.23 -17.03 -10.16
CA ILE A 256 9.89 -17.08 -10.73
C ILE A 256 9.52 -18.55 -10.96
N PHE A 257 8.41 -19.00 -10.36
CA PHE A 257 7.95 -20.39 -10.52
C PHE A 257 7.37 -20.65 -11.91
N ARG A 258 7.45 -21.90 -12.36
CA ARG A 258 7.03 -22.30 -13.71
C ARG A 258 5.59 -21.91 -14.05
N GLN A 259 4.65 -22.07 -13.14
CA GLN A 259 3.26 -21.64 -13.35
C GLN A 259 3.14 -20.12 -13.52
N ALA A 260 3.88 -19.35 -12.73
CA ALA A 260 3.90 -17.91 -12.81
C ALA A 260 4.60 -17.40 -14.09
N SER A 261 5.59 -18.13 -14.60
CA SER A 261 6.32 -17.76 -15.83
C SER A 261 5.50 -17.87 -17.11
N THR A 262 4.30 -18.47 -17.05
CA THR A 262 3.34 -18.48 -18.17
C THR A 262 2.57 -17.17 -18.30
N SER A 263 2.56 -16.34 -17.27
CA SER A 263 1.94 -15.02 -17.27
C SER A 263 2.92 -13.95 -17.72
N ASP A 264 2.58 -13.24 -18.80
CA ASP A 264 3.39 -12.13 -19.29
C ASP A 264 3.30 -10.91 -18.37
N ILE A 265 2.23 -10.77 -17.59
CA ILE A 265 2.16 -9.74 -16.52
C ILE A 265 3.35 -9.93 -15.57
N ILE A 266 3.57 -11.14 -15.09
CA ILE A 266 4.66 -11.46 -14.16
C ILE A 266 6.03 -11.33 -14.83
N VAL A 267 6.21 -11.94 -15.99
CA VAL A 267 7.47 -11.90 -16.73
C VAL A 267 7.85 -10.46 -17.07
N ASN A 268 6.91 -9.68 -17.57
CA ASN A 268 7.14 -8.28 -17.93
C ASN A 268 7.35 -7.39 -16.70
N ALA A 269 6.68 -7.65 -15.58
CA ALA A 269 6.94 -6.95 -14.33
C ALA A 269 8.40 -7.12 -13.89
N HIS A 270 8.94 -8.34 -13.95
CA HIS A 270 10.35 -8.58 -13.63
C HIS A 270 11.30 -7.94 -14.64
N LYS A 271 10.99 -7.96 -15.93
CA LYS A 271 11.75 -7.23 -16.96
C LYS A 271 11.79 -5.74 -16.67
N ILE A 272 10.64 -5.13 -16.38
CA ILE A 272 10.55 -3.72 -15.99
C ILE A 272 11.46 -3.44 -14.79
N ASN A 273 11.36 -4.26 -13.76
CA ASN A 273 12.14 -4.09 -12.54
C ASN A 273 13.65 -4.17 -12.78
N HIS A 274 14.10 -5.01 -13.72
CA HIS A 274 15.50 -5.15 -14.08
C HIS A 274 15.96 -4.15 -15.17
N GLY A 275 15.08 -3.28 -15.65
CA GLY A 275 15.40 -2.33 -16.70
C GLY A 275 15.52 -2.94 -18.11
N GLU A 276 14.96 -4.13 -18.28
CA GLU A 276 14.96 -4.85 -19.55
C GLU A 276 13.82 -4.37 -20.45
N GLU A 277 14.04 -4.42 -21.75
CA GLU A 277 13.04 -4.07 -22.74
C GLU A 277 11.89 -5.08 -22.76
N VAL A 278 10.66 -4.58 -22.86
CA VAL A 278 9.44 -5.40 -22.99
C VAL A 278 8.98 -5.39 -24.44
N ILE A 279 8.65 -6.56 -24.96
CA ILE A 279 8.13 -6.71 -26.33
C ILE A 279 6.64 -6.35 -26.34
N LEU A 280 6.26 -5.38 -27.19
CA LEU A 280 4.91 -4.83 -27.29
C LEU A 280 4.22 -5.26 -28.58
N ASP A 281 4.18 -6.55 -28.87
CA ASP A 281 3.63 -7.12 -30.11
C ASP A 281 2.19 -7.65 -29.98
N ASN A 282 1.60 -7.57 -28.80
CA ASN A 282 0.25 -8.03 -28.47
C ASN A 282 -0.02 -9.52 -28.76
N LYS A 283 1.01 -10.34 -28.76
CA LYS A 283 0.89 -11.80 -28.88
C LYS A 283 0.67 -12.48 -27.55
N SER A 284 0.63 -11.72 -26.47
CA SER A 284 0.38 -12.19 -25.11
C SER A 284 -1.08 -12.58 -24.89
N MET A 285 -1.32 -13.36 -23.83
CA MET A 285 -2.67 -13.72 -23.36
C MET A 285 -3.19 -12.78 -22.27
N ASP A 286 -2.33 -11.99 -21.63
CA ASP A 286 -2.69 -11.18 -20.45
C ASP A 286 -2.00 -9.81 -20.38
N PHE A 287 -1.11 -9.49 -21.33
CA PHE A 287 -0.40 -8.22 -21.38
C PHE A 287 -0.52 -7.61 -22.77
N PHE A 288 -1.12 -6.42 -22.84
CA PHE A 288 -1.38 -5.74 -24.12
C PHE A 288 -0.94 -4.29 -24.08
N PHE A 289 -0.46 -3.79 -25.21
CA PHE A 289 -0.11 -2.40 -25.40
C PHE A 289 -0.75 -1.89 -26.69
N LEU A 290 -1.70 -0.97 -26.58
CA LEU A 290 -2.37 -0.32 -27.71
C LEU A 290 -1.71 1.03 -27.97
N LYS A 291 -0.99 1.14 -29.07
CA LYS A 291 -0.25 2.36 -29.45
C LYS A 291 -1.21 3.44 -29.91
N ARG A 292 -1.30 4.52 -29.13
CA ARG A 292 -2.11 5.71 -29.40
C ARG A 292 -1.35 6.94 -28.90
N TYR A 293 -1.54 8.07 -29.55
CA TYR A 293 -0.74 9.28 -29.30
C TYR A 293 -1.57 10.51 -28.99
N ASP A 294 -2.87 10.45 -29.17
CA ASP A 294 -3.81 11.51 -28.88
C ASP A 294 -4.65 11.18 -27.63
N ALA A 295 -4.77 12.15 -26.71
CA ALA A 295 -5.45 11.94 -25.44
C ALA A 295 -6.93 11.55 -25.60
N ASP A 296 -7.66 12.18 -26.53
CA ASP A 296 -9.08 11.91 -26.74
C ASP A 296 -9.29 10.52 -27.37
N VAL A 297 -8.40 10.12 -28.28
CA VAL A 297 -8.40 8.76 -28.84
C VAL A 297 -8.11 7.73 -27.75
N ILE A 298 -7.14 7.98 -26.89
CA ILE A 298 -6.81 7.11 -25.75
C ILE A 298 -8.04 6.95 -24.84
N ILE A 299 -8.71 8.03 -24.48
CA ILE A 299 -9.90 7.98 -23.61
C ILE A 299 -11.02 7.16 -24.25
N ASN A 300 -11.25 7.31 -25.56
CA ASN A 300 -12.25 6.50 -26.26
C ASN A 300 -11.91 5.01 -26.25
N VAL A 301 -10.65 4.66 -26.43
CA VAL A 301 -10.18 3.26 -26.32
C VAL A 301 -10.37 2.74 -24.89
N VAL A 302 -10.00 3.51 -23.89
CA VAL A 302 -10.20 3.17 -22.46
C VAL A 302 -11.67 2.88 -22.19
N LEU A 303 -12.59 3.73 -22.64
CA LEU A 303 -14.03 3.55 -22.47
C LEU A 303 -14.54 2.23 -23.08
N GLN A 304 -14.10 1.90 -24.29
CA GLN A 304 -14.46 0.63 -24.94
C GLN A 304 -13.93 -0.58 -24.15
N LEU A 305 -12.69 -0.48 -23.64
CA LEU A 305 -12.07 -1.53 -22.85
C LEU A 305 -12.82 -1.80 -21.55
N ILE A 306 -13.09 -0.77 -20.76
CA ILE A 306 -13.69 -0.93 -19.42
C ILE A 306 -15.19 -1.24 -19.48
N LYS A 307 -15.89 -0.79 -20.49
CA LYS A 307 -17.34 -0.98 -20.61
C LYS A 307 -17.73 -2.29 -21.27
N GLN A 308 -16.98 -2.75 -22.25
CA GLN A 308 -17.38 -3.87 -23.10
C GLN A 308 -16.35 -5.01 -23.18
N LYS A 309 -15.09 -4.70 -23.56
CA LYS A 309 -14.12 -5.73 -23.94
C LYS A 309 -13.53 -6.47 -22.75
N LEU A 310 -13.02 -5.76 -21.75
CA LEU A 310 -12.34 -6.35 -20.62
C LEU A 310 -13.27 -7.08 -19.64
N PRO A 311 -14.48 -6.59 -19.32
CA PRO A 311 -15.40 -7.33 -18.48
C PRO A 311 -15.68 -8.75 -18.99
N LYS A 312 -15.90 -8.90 -20.28
CA LYS A 312 -16.07 -10.21 -20.94
C LYS A 312 -14.79 -11.05 -20.93
N PHE A 313 -13.66 -10.40 -21.18
CA PHE A 313 -12.37 -11.07 -21.30
C PHE A 313 -11.90 -11.69 -19.96
N VAL A 314 -12.15 -11.00 -18.85
CA VAL A 314 -11.71 -11.45 -17.52
C VAL A 314 -12.85 -11.99 -16.65
N ASP A 315 -14.05 -12.10 -17.20
CA ASP A 315 -15.27 -12.55 -16.49
C ASP A 315 -15.52 -11.73 -15.21
N ALA A 316 -15.69 -10.43 -15.41
CA ALA A 316 -15.92 -9.47 -14.33
C ALA A 316 -16.91 -8.39 -14.75
N THR A 317 -17.35 -7.58 -13.79
CA THR A 317 -18.20 -6.42 -14.07
C THR A 317 -17.37 -5.21 -14.51
N PRO A 318 -17.97 -4.22 -15.22
CA PRO A 318 -17.25 -3.00 -15.56
C PRO A 318 -16.64 -2.25 -14.37
N TYR A 319 -17.27 -2.33 -13.19
CA TYR A 319 -16.75 -1.71 -11.96
C TYR A 319 -15.50 -2.41 -11.39
N ASP A 320 -15.27 -3.67 -11.76
CA ASP A 320 -14.07 -4.41 -11.34
C ASP A 320 -12.83 -4.09 -12.19
N ILE A 321 -13.03 -3.42 -13.34
CA ILE A 321 -11.94 -2.97 -14.20
C ILE A 321 -11.47 -1.61 -13.70
N GLN A 322 -10.18 -1.49 -13.40
CA GLN A 322 -9.63 -0.26 -12.84
C GLN A 322 -8.73 0.47 -13.84
N VAL A 323 -9.02 1.74 -14.02
CA VAL A 323 -8.14 2.66 -14.76
C VAL A 323 -7.13 3.26 -13.78
N LEU A 324 -5.86 3.10 -14.09
CA LEU A 324 -4.74 3.63 -13.32
C LEU A 324 -3.98 4.65 -14.14
N THR A 325 -3.77 5.83 -13.59
CA THR A 325 -3.03 6.91 -14.26
C THR A 325 -1.90 7.44 -13.39
N PRO A 326 -0.80 7.88 -13.98
CA PRO A 326 0.32 8.46 -13.22
C PRO A 326 -0.02 9.76 -12.51
N MET A 327 -0.96 10.57 -13.06
CA MET A 327 -1.15 11.98 -12.67
C MET A 327 -2.56 12.29 -12.23
N ARG A 328 -2.68 13.30 -11.35
CA ARG A 328 -3.98 13.85 -10.95
C ARG A 328 -4.51 14.87 -11.96
N LYS A 329 -3.65 15.69 -12.52
CA LYS A 329 -3.99 16.80 -13.46
C LYS A 329 -3.48 16.49 -14.85
N GLY A 330 -4.02 17.20 -15.83
CA GLY A 330 -3.65 17.07 -17.23
C GLY A 330 -4.66 16.28 -18.06
N LEU A 331 -4.35 16.05 -19.33
CA LEU A 331 -5.27 15.44 -20.29
C LEU A 331 -5.68 14.01 -19.94
N LEU A 332 -4.80 13.26 -19.29
CA LEU A 332 -5.04 11.90 -18.81
C LEU A 332 -4.98 11.82 -17.28
N GLY A 333 -5.17 12.95 -16.58
CA GLY A 333 -5.22 12.99 -15.13
C GLY A 333 -6.53 12.46 -14.56
N VAL A 334 -6.49 12.06 -13.30
CA VAL A 334 -7.64 11.51 -12.55
C VAL A 334 -8.87 12.43 -12.62
N GLU A 335 -8.67 13.73 -12.44
CA GLU A 335 -9.78 14.70 -12.39
C GLU A 335 -10.57 14.72 -13.71
N ARG A 336 -9.86 14.81 -14.82
CA ARG A 336 -10.49 14.80 -16.16
C ARG A 336 -11.09 13.44 -16.50
N LEU A 337 -10.35 12.37 -16.27
CA LEU A 337 -10.80 11.01 -16.56
C LEU A 337 -12.07 10.67 -15.79
N ASN A 338 -12.15 10.96 -14.50
CA ASN A 338 -13.32 10.66 -13.70
C ASN A 338 -14.57 11.40 -14.18
N GLY A 339 -14.46 12.65 -14.60
CA GLY A 339 -15.57 13.39 -15.19
C GLY A 339 -16.10 12.77 -16.48
N ILE A 340 -15.22 12.30 -17.34
CA ILE A 340 -15.59 11.64 -18.60
C ILE A 340 -16.12 10.23 -18.35
N LEU A 341 -15.41 9.43 -17.55
CA LEU A 341 -15.79 8.05 -17.28
C LEU A 341 -17.14 7.95 -16.55
N GLN A 342 -17.42 8.85 -15.61
CA GLN A 342 -18.72 8.90 -14.93
C GLN A 342 -19.88 9.02 -15.91
N ARG A 343 -19.77 9.90 -16.92
CA ARG A 343 -20.82 10.12 -17.91
C ARG A 343 -21.20 8.87 -18.69
N TYR A 344 -20.25 7.98 -18.91
CA TYR A 344 -20.46 6.76 -19.70
C TYR A 344 -20.73 5.53 -18.81
N MET A 345 -20.12 5.47 -17.62
CA MET A 345 -20.29 4.34 -16.70
C MET A 345 -21.51 4.47 -15.83
N ASN A 346 -21.86 5.69 -15.43
CA ASN A 346 -23.01 5.99 -14.58
C ASN A 346 -23.69 7.28 -15.07
N PRO A 347 -24.38 7.24 -16.23
CA PRO A 347 -25.02 8.43 -16.79
C PRO A 347 -26.12 8.97 -15.90
N PRO A 348 -26.40 10.31 -15.97
CA PRO A 348 -27.52 10.89 -15.23
C PRO A 348 -28.84 10.23 -15.62
N ALA A 349 -29.74 10.09 -14.65
CA ALA A 349 -31.08 9.58 -14.84
C ALA A 349 -32.05 10.28 -13.88
N ASN A 350 -33.34 10.31 -14.22
CA ASN A 350 -34.33 11.01 -13.41
C ASN A 350 -34.53 10.38 -12.01
N ASP A 351 -34.18 9.11 -11.86
CA ASP A 351 -34.28 8.34 -10.61
C ASP A 351 -32.99 8.36 -9.79
N LYS A 352 -31.94 9.08 -10.25
CA LYS A 352 -30.67 9.22 -9.54
C LYS A 352 -30.52 10.61 -8.94
N VAL A 353 -30.31 10.65 -7.65
CA VAL A 353 -29.99 11.89 -6.93
C VAL A 353 -28.53 12.25 -7.11
N GLU A 354 -28.25 13.53 -7.24
CA GLU A 354 -26.91 14.09 -7.41
C GLU A 354 -26.60 15.07 -6.28
N LYS A 355 -25.32 15.16 -5.92
CA LYS A 355 -24.78 16.17 -4.98
C LYS A 355 -23.57 16.84 -5.59
N GLU A 356 -23.66 18.13 -5.78
CA GLU A 356 -22.51 18.97 -6.20
C GLU A 356 -21.60 19.26 -5.02
N TYR A 357 -20.31 19.09 -5.24
CA TYR A 357 -19.25 19.46 -4.32
C TYR A 357 -18.03 19.98 -5.09
N GLY A 358 -17.79 21.29 -5.04
CA GLY A 358 -16.74 21.92 -5.85
C GLY A 358 -16.97 21.70 -7.34
N SER A 359 -15.99 21.14 -8.03
CA SER A 359 -16.06 20.79 -9.45
C SER A 359 -16.60 19.37 -9.71
N THR A 360 -16.91 18.62 -8.66
CA THR A 360 -17.38 17.25 -8.74
C THR A 360 -18.90 17.18 -8.52
N VAL A 361 -19.56 16.37 -9.32
CA VAL A 361 -20.96 16.00 -9.12
C VAL A 361 -21.00 14.53 -8.74
N PHE A 362 -21.28 14.23 -7.48
CA PHE A 362 -21.52 12.85 -7.02
C PHE A 362 -22.92 12.41 -7.41
N ARG A 363 -23.07 11.19 -7.87
CA ARG A 363 -24.32 10.61 -8.33
C ARG A 363 -24.53 9.24 -7.70
N GLU A 364 -25.76 8.92 -7.36
CA GLU A 364 -26.09 7.57 -6.90
C GLU A 364 -25.61 6.52 -7.91
N GLY A 365 -24.94 5.48 -7.42
CA GLY A 365 -24.29 4.46 -8.22
C GLY A 365 -22.82 4.73 -8.54
N ASP A 366 -22.27 5.90 -8.20
CA ASP A 366 -20.88 6.23 -8.45
C ASP A 366 -19.92 5.38 -7.64
N LYS A 367 -18.83 5.02 -8.31
CA LYS A 367 -17.65 4.42 -7.69
C LYS A 367 -16.77 5.53 -7.09
N VAL A 368 -16.52 5.43 -5.79
CA VAL A 368 -15.80 6.43 -5.01
C VAL A 368 -14.69 5.82 -4.18
N MET A 369 -13.78 6.68 -3.71
CA MET A 369 -12.66 6.30 -2.87
C MET A 369 -12.47 7.32 -1.76
N GLN A 370 -12.20 6.83 -0.55
CA GLN A 370 -11.74 7.62 0.58
C GLN A 370 -10.31 8.08 0.34
N THR A 371 -10.03 9.36 0.51
CA THR A 371 -8.72 9.95 0.21
C THR A 371 -7.87 10.26 1.43
N LYS A 372 -8.47 10.22 2.61
CA LYS A 372 -7.80 10.47 3.90
C LYS A 372 -8.18 9.39 4.91
N ASN A 373 -7.32 9.16 5.89
CA ASN A 373 -7.70 8.33 7.03
C ASN A 373 -8.70 9.07 7.91
N ASN A 374 -9.88 8.50 8.10
CA ASN A 374 -10.89 8.99 9.02
C ASN A 374 -11.19 7.92 10.07
N TYR A 375 -10.63 8.11 11.25
CA TYR A 375 -10.72 7.14 12.34
C TYR A 375 -12.07 7.15 13.07
N GLN A 376 -12.91 8.16 12.82
CA GLN A 376 -14.19 8.35 13.52
C GLN A 376 -15.41 7.89 12.72
N LEU A 377 -15.27 7.67 11.42
CA LEU A 377 -16.37 7.18 10.59
C LEU A 377 -16.79 5.78 11.02
N ALA A 378 -18.04 5.65 11.49
CA ALA A 378 -18.61 4.38 11.85
C ALA A 378 -19.13 3.63 10.61
N TRP A 379 -18.95 2.33 10.61
CA TRP A 379 -19.47 1.44 9.60
C TRP A 379 -20.18 0.24 10.21
N GLU A 380 -21.13 -0.31 9.48
CA GLU A 380 -21.88 -1.52 9.82
C GLU A 380 -21.94 -2.46 8.62
N ILE A 381 -21.83 -3.76 8.90
CA ILE A 381 -22.13 -4.80 7.92
C ILE A 381 -23.50 -5.37 8.27
N ARG A 382 -24.42 -5.36 7.32
CA ARG A 382 -25.80 -5.83 7.52
C ARG A 382 -26.10 -7.04 6.66
N THR A 383 -26.93 -7.94 7.19
CA THR A 383 -27.51 -9.05 6.40
C THR A 383 -28.55 -8.50 5.42
N LYS A 384 -28.98 -9.36 4.47
CA LYS A 384 -30.09 -9.05 3.56
C LYS A 384 -31.41 -8.69 4.28
N PHE A 385 -31.55 -9.08 5.54
CA PHE A 385 -32.70 -8.78 6.38
C PHE A 385 -32.52 -7.54 7.27
N GLY A 386 -31.41 -6.79 7.08
CA GLY A 386 -31.14 -5.55 7.81
C GLY A 386 -30.56 -5.74 9.22
N LEU A 387 -30.22 -6.95 9.61
CA LEU A 387 -29.58 -7.21 10.91
C LEU A 387 -28.09 -6.89 10.83
N THR A 388 -27.59 -6.13 11.80
CA THR A 388 -26.16 -5.82 11.93
C THR A 388 -25.40 -7.08 12.36
N VAL A 389 -24.43 -7.50 11.54
CA VAL A 389 -23.56 -8.67 11.78
C VAL A 389 -22.22 -8.23 12.37
N ASP A 390 -21.71 -7.08 11.93
CA ASP A 390 -20.45 -6.52 12.39
C ASP A 390 -20.52 -4.99 12.33
N LYS A 391 -19.72 -4.34 13.16
CA LYS A 391 -19.62 -2.88 13.20
C LYS A 391 -18.22 -2.45 13.64
N GLY A 392 -17.82 -1.26 13.25
CA GLY A 392 -16.52 -0.72 13.64
C GLY A 392 -16.39 0.74 13.31
N LEU A 393 -15.18 1.25 13.54
CA LEU A 393 -14.77 2.61 13.25
C LEU A 393 -13.61 2.62 12.26
N GLY A 394 -13.57 3.66 11.45
CA GLY A 394 -12.47 3.93 10.55
C GLY A 394 -12.75 3.56 9.10
N ILE A 395 -12.66 4.57 8.25
CA ILE A 395 -12.58 4.44 6.81
C ILE A 395 -11.27 5.10 6.40
N PHE A 396 -10.44 4.37 5.66
CA PHE A 396 -9.05 4.74 5.46
C PHE A 396 -8.76 5.15 4.02
N ASN A 397 -7.67 5.89 3.87
CA ASN A 397 -7.16 6.29 2.56
C ASN A 397 -7.01 5.08 1.63
N GLY A 398 -7.68 5.12 0.48
CA GLY A 398 -7.70 4.04 -0.50
C GLY A 398 -8.90 3.10 -0.41
N ASP A 399 -9.72 3.18 0.63
CA ASP A 399 -10.95 2.40 0.71
C ASP A 399 -11.91 2.79 -0.40
N MET A 400 -12.41 1.79 -1.13
CA MET A 400 -13.31 1.97 -2.28
C MET A 400 -14.75 1.69 -1.87
N GLY A 401 -15.68 2.39 -2.50
CA GLY A 401 -17.11 2.21 -2.25
C GLY A 401 -17.98 2.59 -3.42
N ILE A 402 -19.27 2.31 -3.26
CA ILE A 402 -20.33 2.71 -4.21
C ILE A 402 -21.35 3.54 -3.45
N ILE A 403 -21.71 4.69 -3.99
CA ILE A 403 -22.78 5.53 -3.45
C ILE A 403 -24.10 4.82 -3.69
N ARG A 404 -24.76 4.39 -2.61
CA ARG A 404 -26.05 3.70 -2.69
C ARG A 404 -27.24 4.65 -2.61
N GLN A 405 -27.11 5.73 -1.84
CA GLN A 405 -28.15 6.72 -1.67
C GLN A 405 -27.57 8.09 -1.35
N ILE A 406 -28.16 9.14 -1.89
CA ILE A 406 -27.88 10.54 -1.54
C ILE A 406 -29.14 11.12 -0.91
N ASN A 407 -29.04 11.66 0.29
CA ASN A 407 -30.15 12.23 1.05
C ASN A 407 -29.83 13.67 1.43
N ASP A 408 -30.39 14.63 0.67
CA ASP A 408 -30.20 16.06 0.92
C ASP A 408 -30.84 16.54 2.21
N PHE A 409 -31.94 15.91 2.62
CA PHE A 409 -32.62 16.27 3.86
C PHE A 409 -31.78 15.92 5.10
N ALA A 410 -31.13 14.76 5.09
CA ALA A 410 -30.25 14.32 6.15
C ALA A 410 -28.80 14.84 5.98
N GLU A 411 -28.52 15.53 4.88
CA GLU A 411 -27.18 16.02 4.51
C GLU A 411 -26.11 14.91 4.58
N GLN A 412 -26.44 13.76 4.03
CA GLN A 412 -25.57 12.59 4.03
C GLN A 412 -25.75 11.70 2.80
N MET A 413 -24.76 10.86 2.56
CA MET A 413 -24.82 9.76 1.60
C MET A 413 -24.74 8.43 2.35
N ILE A 414 -25.35 7.39 1.79
CA ILE A 414 -25.11 6.00 2.19
C ILE A 414 -24.10 5.43 1.20
N ILE A 415 -22.92 5.08 1.68
CA ILE A 415 -21.84 4.50 0.87
C ILE A 415 -21.56 3.08 1.35
N GLU A 416 -21.60 2.13 0.44
CA GLU A 416 -21.16 0.76 0.69
C GLU A 416 -19.70 0.63 0.29
N PHE A 417 -18.81 0.63 1.28
CA PHE A 417 -17.39 0.37 1.10
C PHE A 417 -17.10 -1.12 0.96
N ASP A 418 -15.88 -1.45 0.58
CA ASP A 418 -15.42 -2.84 0.45
C ASP A 418 -15.82 -3.69 1.67
N GLU A 419 -16.06 -4.98 1.42
CA GLU A 419 -16.53 -5.95 2.43
C GLU A 419 -17.94 -5.69 2.96
N GLY A 420 -18.74 -4.89 2.25
CA GLY A 420 -20.12 -4.60 2.63
C GLY A 420 -20.27 -3.63 3.79
N ARG A 421 -19.22 -2.85 4.10
CA ARG A 421 -19.25 -1.84 5.16
C ARG A 421 -20.11 -0.66 4.75
N MET A 422 -21.28 -0.54 5.33
CA MET A 422 -22.21 0.57 5.09
C MET A 422 -21.87 1.76 5.98
N VAL A 423 -21.75 2.94 5.40
CA VAL A 423 -21.42 4.18 6.09
C VAL A 423 -22.46 5.26 5.80
N GLU A 424 -22.94 5.92 6.84
CA GLU A 424 -23.65 7.19 6.72
C GLU A 424 -22.61 8.31 6.61
N TYR A 425 -22.38 8.75 5.38
CA TYR A 425 -21.28 9.67 5.05
C TYR A 425 -21.78 11.11 5.02
N PRO A 426 -21.40 11.96 6.01
CA PRO A 426 -21.90 13.33 6.08
C PRO A 426 -21.36 14.21 4.95
N TYR A 427 -22.16 15.14 4.46
CA TYR A 427 -21.74 16.11 3.43
C TYR A 427 -20.51 16.94 3.83
N LYS A 428 -20.36 17.23 5.11
CA LYS A 428 -19.18 17.96 5.64
C LYS A 428 -17.84 17.25 5.42
N LEU A 429 -17.87 15.95 5.11
CA LEU A 429 -16.68 15.13 4.87
C LEU A 429 -16.43 14.88 3.38
N LEU A 430 -17.17 15.50 2.46
CA LEU A 430 -17.00 15.28 1.03
C LEU A 430 -15.64 15.71 0.48
N ASP A 431 -14.88 16.51 1.20
CA ASP A 431 -13.48 16.80 0.87
C ASP A 431 -12.54 15.60 1.04
N GLU A 432 -12.99 14.54 1.71
CA GLU A 432 -12.28 13.28 1.88
C GLU A 432 -12.67 12.20 0.86
N LEU A 433 -13.61 12.50 -0.04
CA LEU A 433 -14.16 11.55 -1.00
C LEU A 433 -13.90 11.99 -2.44
N GLU A 434 -13.52 11.05 -3.30
CA GLU A 434 -13.32 11.30 -4.74
C GLU A 434 -14.00 10.23 -5.58
N LEU A 435 -14.39 10.59 -6.82
CA LEU A 435 -14.75 9.59 -7.82
C LEU A 435 -13.55 8.68 -8.11
N ALA A 436 -13.81 7.40 -8.34
CA ALA A 436 -12.77 6.39 -8.46
C ALA A 436 -12.89 5.50 -9.70
N TYR A 437 -13.52 5.96 -10.76
CA TYR A 437 -13.47 5.29 -12.07
C TYR A 437 -12.03 5.22 -12.59
N ALA A 438 -11.27 6.29 -12.39
CA ALA A 438 -9.82 6.33 -12.51
C ALA A 438 -9.21 6.77 -11.17
N ILE A 439 -8.10 6.16 -10.81
CA ILE A 439 -7.31 6.53 -9.63
C ILE A 439 -5.84 6.66 -10.03
N THR A 440 -5.05 7.33 -9.19
CA THR A 440 -3.61 7.33 -9.39
C THR A 440 -3.02 5.96 -9.08
N ILE A 441 -1.90 5.64 -9.71
CA ILE A 441 -1.16 4.41 -9.44
C ILE A 441 -0.77 4.34 -7.95
N HIS A 442 -0.42 5.46 -7.33
CA HIS A 442 -0.13 5.54 -5.90
C HIS A 442 -1.30 5.07 -5.02
N LYS A 443 -2.53 5.43 -5.40
CA LYS A 443 -3.74 5.04 -4.67
C LYS A 443 -4.13 3.58 -4.86
N SER A 444 -3.57 2.91 -5.86
CA SER A 444 -3.81 1.49 -6.13
C SER A 444 -2.95 0.54 -5.29
N GLN A 445 -2.00 1.05 -4.53
CA GLN A 445 -1.13 0.22 -3.70
C GLN A 445 -1.94 -0.68 -2.75
N GLY A 446 -1.51 -1.91 -2.60
CA GLY A 446 -2.19 -2.93 -1.79
C GLY A 446 -3.44 -3.53 -2.43
N SER A 447 -3.92 -2.99 -3.53
CA SER A 447 -5.09 -3.50 -4.26
C SER A 447 -4.67 -4.31 -5.47
N GLU A 448 -5.51 -5.26 -5.86
CA GLU A 448 -5.42 -5.98 -7.13
C GLU A 448 -6.79 -5.97 -7.81
N TYR A 449 -6.76 -5.97 -9.14
CA TYR A 449 -7.97 -5.91 -9.96
C TYR A 449 -7.94 -7.04 -11.00
N PRO A 450 -9.09 -7.58 -11.39
CA PRO A 450 -9.16 -8.56 -12.48
C PRO A 450 -8.50 -8.07 -13.76
N ALA A 451 -8.75 -6.81 -14.14
CA ALA A 451 -8.07 -6.14 -15.24
C ALA A 451 -7.74 -4.69 -14.89
N VAL A 452 -6.64 -4.23 -15.41
CA VAL A 452 -6.13 -2.86 -15.24
C VAL A 452 -5.92 -2.24 -16.61
N VAL A 453 -6.33 -0.98 -16.75
CA VAL A 453 -6.10 -0.15 -17.93
C VAL A 453 -5.24 1.04 -17.54
N ILE A 454 -4.13 1.22 -18.24
CA ILE A 454 -3.16 2.27 -17.96
C ILE A 454 -3.04 3.18 -19.18
N PRO A 455 -3.73 4.35 -19.19
CA PRO A 455 -3.49 5.36 -20.22
C PRO A 455 -2.13 6.02 -19.99
N LEU A 456 -1.34 6.19 -21.05
CA LEU A 456 0.06 6.59 -20.92
C LEU A 456 0.48 7.54 -22.03
N LEU A 457 0.68 8.80 -21.69
CA LEU A 457 1.40 9.81 -22.47
C LEU A 457 2.57 10.37 -21.67
N GLY A 458 3.21 11.43 -22.15
CA GLY A 458 4.31 12.06 -21.44
C GLY A 458 3.91 12.70 -20.11
N GLY A 459 4.89 12.94 -19.26
CA GLY A 459 4.71 13.59 -17.95
C GLY A 459 6.05 13.92 -17.30
N PRO A 460 6.03 14.46 -16.07
CA PRO A 460 7.23 14.81 -15.32
C PRO A 460 8.15 13.59 -15.10
N MET A 461 9.44 13.75 -15.38
CA MET A 461 10.43 12.66 -15.27
C MET A 461 10.51 12.06 -13.86
N MET A 462 10.37 12.88 -12.82
CA MET A 462 10.39 12.42 -11.43
C MET A 462 9.20 11.52 -11.07
N LEU A 463 8.12 11.62 -11.82
CA LEU A 463 6.92 10.81 -11.64
C LEU A 463 6.91 9.59 -12.57
N MET A 464 7.30 9.77 -13.83
CA MET A 464 7.25 8.75 -14.88
C MET A 464 8.47 7.83 -14.81
N ASN A 465 8.53 7.02 -13.76
CA ASN A 465 9.68 6.17 -13.45
C ASN A 465 9.34 4.67 -13.44
N ARG A 466 10.40 3.87 -13.33
CA ARG A 466 10.33 2.41 -13.32
C ARG A 466 9.41 1.86 -12.23
N ASN A 467 9.55 2.34 -11.00
CA ASN A 467 8.78 1.82 -9.86
C ASN A 467 7.29 2.10 -9.99
N LEU A 468 6.92 3.26 -10.56
CA LEU A 468 5.54 3.58 -10.85
C LEU A 468 4.95 2.59 -11.86
N LEU A 469 5.66 2.35 -12.95
CA LEU A 469 5.23 1.40 -13.98
C LEU A 469 5.14 -0.03 -13.45
N TYR A 470 6.15 -0.47 -12.71
CA TYR A 470 6.16 -1.77 -12.05
C TYR A 470 4.95 -1.94 -11.11
N THR A 471 4.69 -0.95 -10.28
CA THR A 471 3.54 -0.98 -9.37
C THR A 471 2.23 -1.06 -10.15
N ALA A 472 2.05 -0.28 -11.19
CA ALA A 472 0.84 -0.29 -12.01
C ALA A 472 0.57 -1.65 -12.66
N VAL A 473 1.57 -2.23 -13.29
CA VAL A 473 1.47 -3.52 -13.98
C VAL A 473 1.14 -4.65 -13.00
N THR A 474 1.75 -4.63 -11.82
CA THR A 474 1.54 -5.65 -10.80
C THR A 474 0.18 -5.55 -10.08
N ARG A 475 -0.64 -4.53 -10.38
CA ARG A 475 -2.03 -4.44 -9.88
C ARG A 475 -3.00 -5.34 -10.65
N ALA A 476 -2.63 -5.83 -11.82
CA ALA A 476 -3.48 -6.69 -12.63
C ALA A 476 -3.32 -8.17 -12.25
N ARG A 477 -4.44 -8.86 -12.08
CA ARG A 477 -4.45 -10.32 -11.84
C ARG A 477 -4.54 -11.12 -13.14
N LYS A 478 -5.46 -10.74 -14.03
CA LYS A 478 -5.80 -11.51 -15.23
C LYS A 478 -5.40 -10.81 -16.53
N CYS A 479 -5.43 -9.49 -16.56
CA CYS A 479 -5.11 -8.71 -17.76
C CYS A 479 -4.64 -7.31 -17.41
N VAL A 480 -3.59 -6.86 -18.06
CA VAL A 480 -3.19 -5.45 -18.10
C VAL A 480 -3.17 -4.98 -19.55
N THR A 481 -3.78 -3.83 -19.79
CA THR A 481 -3.77 -3.15 -21.09
C THR A 481 -3.26 -1.73 -20.89
N LEU A 482 -2.15 -1.42 -21.56
CA LEU A 482 -1.65 -0.05 -21.64
C LEU A 482 -2.13 0.57 -22.96
N VAL A 483 -2.52 1.83 -22.90
CA VAL A 483 -3.00 2.58 -24.06
C VAL A 483 -2.24 3.90 -24.14
N GLY A 484 -1.36 4.03 -25.11
CA GLY A 484 -0.60 5.26 -25.24
C GLY A 484 0.69 5.14 -26.03
N ASN A 485 1.67 5.92 -25.62
CA ASN A 485 2.94 6.07 -26.32
C ASN A 485 3.96 5.03 -25.84
N GLU A 486 4.38 4.14 -26.73
CA GLU A 486 5.38 3.10 -26.45
C GLU A 486 6.76 3.66 -26.11
N VAL A 487 7.11 4.82 -26.63
CA VAL A 487 8.38 5.49 -26.31
C VAL A 487 8.39 5.90 -24.84
N THR A 488 7.29 6.47 -24.35
CA THR A 488 7.13 6.83 -22.95
C THR A 488 7.24 5.59 -22.04
N PHE A 489 6.60 4.49 -22.43
CA PHE A 489 6.69 3.22 -21.70
C PHE A 489 8.14 2.73 -21.57
N GLN A 490 8.88 2.68 -22.66
CA GLN A 490 10.29 2.25 -22.64
C GLN A 490 11.19 3.22 -21.87
N GLN A 491 10.92 4.53 -21.94
CA GLN A 491 11.64 5.53 -21.14
C GLN A 491 11.41 5.33 -19.64
N MET A 492 10.19 5.00 -19.22
CA MET A 492 9.89 4.72 -17.82
C MET A 492 10.67 3.52 -17.29
N ILE A 493 10.85 2.48 -18.10
CA ILE A 493 11.66 1.31 -17.72
C ILE A 493 13.11 1.71 -17.42
N ARG A 494 13.66 2.65 -18.19
CA ARG A 494 15.04 3.16 -18.03
C ARG A 494 15.17 4.20 -16.91
N ASN A 495 14.06 4.82 -16.54
CA ASN A 495 14.06 5.93 -15.57
C ASN A 495 13.99 5.42 -14.14
N THR A 496 15.12 5.46 -13.44
CA THR A 496 15.25 5.12 -12.02
C THR A 496 15.16 6.33 -11.10
N SER A 497 14.85 7.52 -11.63
CA SER A 497 14.68 8.73 -10.83
C SER A 497 13.57 8.56 -9.82
N GLN A 498 13.86 8.86 -8.57
CA GLN A 498 12.89 8.83 -7.48
C GLN A 498 12.97 10.13 -6.70
N GLN A 499 11.83 10.55 -6.17
CA GLN A 499 11.82 11.64 -5.23
C GLN A 499 12.62 11.25 -4.00
N LYS A 500 13.61 12.08 -3.63
CA LYS A 500 14.41 11.84 -2.44
C LYS A 500 13.51 11.81 -1.20
N ARG A 501 13.63 10.73 -0.47
CA ARG A 501 12.95 10.51 0.80
C ARG A 501 14.01 10.30 1.87
N TYR A 502 14.08 11.22 2.82
CA TYR A 502 15.05 11.15 3.89
C TYR A 502 14.46 10.46 5.11
N SER A 503 15.21 9.49 5.64
CA SER A 503 14.89 8.75 6.85
C SER A 503 16.18 8.38 7.57
N GLY A 504 16.18 8.43 8.88
CA GLY A 504 17.32 8.05 9.73
C GLY A 504 17.21 6.65 10.34
N LEU A 505 16.13 5.90 10.07
CA LEU A 505 15.90 4.59 10.68
C LEU A 505 17.04 3.59 10.36
N CYS A 506 17.53 3.56 9.13
CA CYS A 506 18.63 2.68 8.74
C CYS A 506 19.89 2.95 9.58
N ASP A 507 20.28 4.21 9.75
CA ASP A 507 21.45 4.59 10.54
C ASP A 507 21.27 4.22 12.02
N ARG A 508 20.08 4.45 12.58
CA ARG A 508 19.77 4.06 13.97
C ARG A 508 19.79 2.55 14.19
N LEU A 509 19.40 1.78 13.22
CA LEU A 509 19.47 0.32 13.28
C LEU A 509 20.90 -0.20 13.20
N LYS A 510 21.82 0.55 12.59
CA LYS A 510 23.25 0.25 12.55
C LYS A 510 24.01 0.69 13.80
N GLU A 511 23.47 1.65 14.54
CA GLU A 511 24.06 2.07 15.83
C GLU A 511 24.02 0.91 16.84
N ASN A 512 25.13 0.66 17.54
CA ASN A 512 25.25 -0.42 18.54
C ASN A 512 24.56 -0.06 19.86
#